data_1ebfbb3e9dbb5193e68523b128ed6f85
#
_entry.id   1ebfbb3e9dbb5193e68523b128ed6f85
#
_cell.length_a   1.000
_cell.length_b   1.000
_cell.length_c   1.000
_cell.angle_alpha   90.00
_cell.angle_beta   90.00
_cell.angle_gamma   90.00
#
_symmetry.space_group_name_H-M   'P 1'
#
loop_
_entity.id
_entity.type
_entity.pdbx_description
1 polymer ?
#
loop_
_entity_poly.entity_id
_entity_poly.type
_entity_poly.pdbx_seq_one_letter_code
_entity_poly.pdbx_strand_id
1 'polypeptide(L)'
;MPEWKTVSIRQELIKEIERILKTGRYRSISEFVSEAIRLRLEELMRAEGIPAAKREELLAIPEQLLYTPKHTWAQITPEGNIRVGVSDYAQRHLKGIANIMTEPVGKEIAKMEPFGVAETWMFMFDLYSPVSGKIVKVNEQLKDKPYLINEDPYGEGWIIEIKPKNSLTLEEELKSLLSSREYNKWVSKLEGRLRE
;
A
#
# COMPACT_ATOMS: atom_id res chain seq x y z
N MET A 1 9.38 -11.62 -11.44
CA MET A 1 9.21 -12.25 -10.12
C MET A 1 10.19 -11.58 -9.17
N PRO A 2 9.79 -11.17 -7.96
CA PRO A 2 10.76 -10.68 -6.99
C PRO A 2 11.76 -11.79 -6.67
N GLU A 3 13.04 -11.48 -6.77
CA GLU A 3 14.12 -12.43 -6.47
C GLU A 3 14.33 -12.46 -4.95
N TRP A 4 13.88 -13.52 -4.30
CA TRP A 4 14.05 -13.70 -2.86
C TRP A 4 15.48 -14.16 -2.55
N LYS A 5 16.12 -13.50 -1.57
CA LYS A 5 17.41 -13.92 -1.03
C LYS A 5 17.26 -14.29 0.44
N THR A 6 17.83 -15.43 0.81
CA THR A 6 17.81 -15.90 2.20
C THR A 6 18.93 -15.24 2.99
N VAL A 7 18.62 -14.75 4.18
CA VAL A 7 19.57 -14.18 5.13
C VAL A 7 19.54 -15.01 6.42
N SER A 8 20.71 -15.40 6.92
CA SER A 8 20.83 -16.11 8.19
C SER A 8 21.02 -15.13 9.35
N ILE A 9 20.25 -15.29 10.41
CA ILE A 9 20.32 -14.48 11.62
C ILE A 9 20.83 -15.35 12.77
N ARG A 10 21.75 -14.82 13.58
CA ARG A 10 22.29 -15.56 14.76
C ARG A 10 21.19 -15.82 15.79
N GLN A 11 21.24 -16.99 16.42
CA GLN A 11 20.20 -17.45 17.34
C GLN A 11 20.05 -16.56 18.58
N GLU A 12 21.14 -15.89 19.01
CA GLU A 12 21.11 -14.93 20.11
C GLU A 12 20.23 -13.72 19.78
N LEU A 13 20.38 -13.15 18.55
CA LEU A 13 19.55 -12.05 18.08
C LEU A 13 18.09 -12.44 17.90
N ILE A 14 17.82 -13.68 17.47
CA ILE A 14 16.44 -14.19 17.38
C ILE A 14 15.78 -14.19 18.76
N LYS A 15 16.46 -14.64 19.81
CA LYS A 15 15.93 -14.60 21.18
C LYS A 15 15.62 -13.18 21.68
N GLU A 16 16.43 -12.22 21.30
CA GLU A 16 16.17 -10.79 21.64
C GLU A 16 14.97 -10.26 20.87
N ILE A 17 14.86 -10.57 19.58
CA ILE A 17 13.71 -10.22 18.76
C ILE A 17 12.42 -10.83 19.33
N GLU A 18 12.44 -12.12 19.73
CA GLU A 18 11.30 -12.79 20.35
C GLU A 18 10.85 -12.11 21.65
N ARG A 19 11.76 -11.52 22.42
CA ARG A 19 11.41 -10.72 23.61
C ARG A 19 10.65 -9.44 23.21
N ILE A 20 11.08 -8.78 22.12
CA ILE A 20 10.42 -7.59 21.59
C ILE A 20 9.05 -7.95 21.02
N LEU A 21 8.91 -9.09 20.35
CA LEU A 21 7.62 -9.57 19.83
C LEU A 21 6.58 -9.77 20.93
N LYS A 22 6.99 -10.17 22.15
CA LYS A 22 6.10 -10.30 23.31
C LYS A 22 5.47 -8.96 23.76
N THR A 23 6.01 -7.83 23.35
CA THR A 23 5.42 -6.52 23.62
C THR A 23 4.22 -6.19 22.73
N GLY A 24 3.90 -7.05 21.75
CA GLY A 24 2.81 -6.86 20.79
C GLY A 24 3.07 -5.82 19.71
N ARG A 25 4.30 -5.25 19.66
CA ARG A 25 4.66 -4.23 18.68
C ARG A 25 4.91 -4.79 17.27
N TYR A 26 5.31 -6.05 17.20
CA TYR A 26 5.58 -6.77 15.94
C TYR A 26 4.93 -8.15 16.01
N ARG A 27 4.46 -8.68 14.90
CA ARG A 27 3.78 -9.97 14.81
C ARG A 27 4.70 -11.12 14.47
N SER A 28 5.81 -10.81 13.80
CA SER A 28 6.74 -11.83 13.34
C SER A 28 8.18 -11.31 13.35
N ILE A 29 9.12 -12.26 13.38
CA ILE A 29 10.55 -11.99 13.23
C ILE A 29 10.81 -11.32 11.88
N SER A 30 10.14 -11.78 10.81
CA SER A 30 10.31 -11.23 9.46
C SER A 30 9.90 -9.76 9.37
N GLU A 31 8.80 -9.38 10.00
CA GLU A 31 8.34 -7.99 10.08
C GLU A 31 9.36 -7.10 10.80
N PHE A 32 9.80 -7.53 11.98
CA PHE A 32 10.81 -6.82 12.75
C PHE A 32 12.11 -6.63 11.96
N VAL A 33 12.61 -7.71 11.32
CA VAL A 33 13.86 -7.69 10.55
C VAL A 33 13.73 -6.78 9.34
N SER A 34 12.62 -6.84 8.61
CA SER A 34 12.38 -6.00 7.44
C SER A 34 12.35 -4.51 7.82
N GLU A 35 11.68 -4.16 8.92
CA GLU A 35 11.65 -2.78 9.41
C GLU A 35 13.02 -2.33 9.90
N ALA A 36 13.73 -3.17 10.65
CA ALA A 36 15.08 -2.85 11.15
C ALA A 36 16.08 -2.61 10.01
N ILE A 37 16.05 -3.43 8.96
CA ILE A 37 16.88 -3.26 7.77
C ILE A 37 16.53 -1.95 7.07
N ARG A 38 15.24 -1.65 6.88
CA ARG A 38 14.78 -0.42 6.25
C ARG A 38 15.24 0.82 7.01
N LEU A 39 15.02 0.86 8.32
CA LEU A 39 15.44 1.97 9.18
C LEU A 39 16.96 2.17 9.13
N ARG A 40 17.72 1.07 9.13
CA ARG A 40 19.19 1.16 9.04
C ARG A 40 19.67 1.65 7.69
N LEU A 41 19.02 1.22 6.60
CA LEU A 41 19.31 1.73 5.26
C LEU A 41 19.00 3.23 5.15
N GLU A 42 17.87 3.68 5.69
CA GLU A 42 17.50 5.10 5.73
C GLU A 42 18.52 5.94 6.52
N GLU A 43 18.99 5.42 7.66
CA GLU A 43 20.02 6.07 8.47
C GLU A 43 21.37 6.19 7.73
N LEU A 44 21.81 5.09 7.11
CA LEU A 44 23.04 5.07 6.32
C LEU A 44 22.97 6.01 5.12
N MET A 45 21.87 5.98 4.37
CA MET A 45 21.64 6.90 3.24
C MET A 45 21.64 8.36 3.68
N ARG A 46 21.13 8.67 4.88
CA ARG A 46 21.17 10.00 5.45
C ARG A 46 22.60 10.40 5.82
N ALA A 47 23.37 9.49 6.43
CA ALA A 47 24.75 9.72 6.82
C ALA A 47 25.68 9.94 5.61
N GLU A 48 25.42 9.25 4.50
CA GLU A 48 26.17 9.39 3.25
C GLU A 48 25.72 10.57 2.38
N GLY A 49 24.80 11.40 2.88
CA GLY A 49 24.30 12.59 2.17
C GLY A 49 23.51 12.26 0.91
N ILE A 50 22.95 11.05 0.80
CA ILE A 50 22.12 10.67 -0.33
C ILE A 50 20.82 11.50 -0.28
N PRO A 51 20.52 12.32 -1.30
CA PRO A 51 19.38 13.21 -1.30
C PRO A 51 18.05 12.47 -1.11
N ALA A 52 17.09 13.12 -0.44
CA ALA A 52 15.74 12.56 -0.27
C ALA A 52 15.07 12.18 -1.61
N ALA A 53 15.35 12.91 -2.69
CA ALA A 53 14.90 12.57 -4.04
C ALA A 53 15.35 11.17 -4.50
N LYS A 54 16.52 10.69 -4.07
CA LYS A 54 16.95 9.32 -4.34
C LYS A 54 16.24 8.26 -3.48
N ARG A 55 15.57 8.68 -2.39
CA ARG A 55 14.69 7.78 -1.60
C ARG A 55 13.34 7.57 -2.28
N GLU A 56 12.87 8.57 -3.03
CA GLU A 56 11.64 8.48 -3.83
C GLU A 56 11.80 7.50 -5.00
N GLU A 57 13.02 7.36 -5.55
CA GLU A 57 13.35 6.31 -6.53
C GLU A 57 13.21 4.89 -5.96
N LEU A 58 13.19 4.73 -4.63
CA LEU A 58 12.96 3.45 -3.95
C LEU A 58 11.47 3.14 -3.71
N LEU A 59 10.56 4.09 -3.97
CA LEU A 59 9.13 3.81 -3.97
C LEU A 59 8.76 3.09 -5.26
N ALA A 60 8.14 1.93 -5.11
CA ALA A 60 7.55 1.25 -6.24
C ALA A 60 6.27 2.00 -6.66
N ILE A 61 6.33 2.73 -7.77
CA ILE A 61 5.18 3.45 -8.36
C ILE A 61 5.04 2.99 -9.81
N PRO A 62 4.37 1.86 -10.06
CA PRO A 62 4.20 1.31 -11.40
C PRO A 62 3.58 2.29 -12.38
N GLU A 63 4.20 2.43 -13.57
CA GLU A 63 3.79 3.41 -14.58
C GLU A 63 2.42 3.12 -15.21
N GLN A 64 2.02 1.86 -15.21
CA GLN A 64 0.75 1.40 -15.78
C GLN A 64 -0.46 1.61 -14.86
N LEU A 65 -0.26 2.11 -13.64
CA LEU A 65 -1.31 2.36 -12.67
C LEU A 65 -1.67 3.85 -12.62
N LEU A 66 -2.90 4.12 -12.21
CA LEU A 66 -3.38 5.45 -11.89
C LEU A 66 -3.60 5.55 -10.38
N TYR A 67 -3.46 6.75 -9.83
CA TYR A 67 -3.44 6.96 -8.39
C TYR A 67 -4.42 8.04 -7.95
N THR A 68 -4.98 7.88 -6.76
CA THR A 68 -5.72 8.95 -6.09
C THR A 68 -4.80 9.77 -5.18
N PRO A 69 -5.16 11.02 -4.85
CA PRO A 69 -4.48 11.77 -3.79
C PRO A 69 -4.63 11.16 -2.40
N LYS A 70 -5.50 10.15 -2.24
CA LYS A 70 -5.71 9.36 -1.01
C LYS A 70 -4.96 8.03 -1.01
N HIS A 71 -3.95 7.91 -1.91
CA HIS A 71 -3.01 6.81 -1.95
C HIS A 71 -3.57 5.43 -2.32
N THR A 72 -4.77 5.36 -2.90
CA THR A 72 -5.24 4.17 -3.59
C THR A 72 -4.83 4.20 -5.06
N TRP A 73 -4.59 3.03 -5.62
CA TRP A 73 -4.30 2.86 -7.05
C TRP A 73 -5.43 2.16 -7.78
N ALA A 74 -5.50 2.37 -9.09
CA ALA A 74 -6.46 1.77 -10.01
C ALA A 74 -5.74 1.10 -11.18
N GLN A 75 -6.17 -0.11 -11.53
CA GLN A 75 -5.73 -0.89 -12.69
C GLN A 75 -6.93 -1.43 -13.45
N ILE A 76 -6.97 -1.25 -14.76
CA ILE A 76 -7.98 -1.88 -15.60
C ILE A 76 -7.61 -3.37 -15.76
N THR A 77 -8.53 -4.26 -15.42
CA THR A 77 -8.36 -5.70 -15.62
C THR A 77 -8.74 -6.10 -17.06
N PRO A 78 -8.32 -7.27 -17.55
CA PRO A 78 -8.72 -7.78 -18.87
C PRO A 78 -10.24 -7.85 -19.06
N GLU A 79 -11.00 -8.06 -17.97
CA GLU A 79 -12.46 -8.10 -17.97
C GLU A 79 -13.12 -6.71 -17.97
N GLY A 80 -12.33 -5.64 -17.95
CA GLY A 80 -12.81 -4.26 -17.91
C GLY A 80 -13.24 -3.78 -16.51
N ASN A 81 -12.97 -4.54 -15.46
CA ASN A 81 -13.13 -4.08 -14.08
C ASN A 81 -11.95 -3.21 -13.66
N ILE A 82 -12.12 -2.49 -12.58
CA ILE A 82 -11.05 -1.69 -11.97
C ILE A 82 -10.61 -2.39 -10.69
N ARG A 83 -9.38 -2.90 -10.70
CA ARG A 83 -8.73 -3.43 -9.51
C ARG A 83 -8.14 -2.31 -8.70
N VAL A 84 -8.29 -2.37 -7.40
CA VAL A 84 -7.94 -1.31 -6.46
C VAL A 84 -7.12 -1.86 -5.30
N GLY A 85 -6.11 -1.12 -4.90
CA GLY A 85 -5.32 -1.36 -3.70
C GLY A 85 -4.69 -0.07 -3.19
N VAL A 86 -3.80 -0.18 -2.22
CA VAL A 86 -3.05 0.96 -1.67
C VAL A 86 -1.64 1.03 -2.26
N SER A 87 -1.11 2.24 -2.41
CA SER A 87 0.23 2.45 -2.95
C SER A 87 1.32 2.00 -1.97
N ASP A 88 2.52 1.73 -2.50
CA ASP A 88 3.72 1.45 -1.70
C ASP A 88 4.02 2.60 -0.70
N TYR A 89 3.77 3.84 -1.09
CA TYR A 89 3.87 4.98 -0.19
C TYR A 89 2.92 4.85 1.02
N ALA A 90 1.64 4.54 0.78
CA ALA A 90 0.67 4.39 1.85
C ALA A 90 1.03 3.24 2.79
N GLN A 91 1.30 2.04 2.24
CA GLN A 91 1.59 0.87 3.07
C GLN A 91 2.84 1.08 3.94
N ARG A 92 3.87 1.79 3.45
CA ARG A 92 5.06 2.13 4.25
C ARG A 92 4.74 3.05 5.43
N HIS A 93 3.80 3.99 5.24
CA HIS A 93 3.39 4.92 6.30
C HIS A 93 2.40 4.30 7.27
N LEU A 94 1.57 3.37 6.80
CA LEU A 94 0.60 2.65 7.62
C LEU A 94 1.25 1.61 8.56
N LYS A 95 2.49 1.20 8.29
CA LYS A 95 3.32 0.33 9.15
C LYS A 95 2.59 -0.87 9.73
N GLY A 96 2.41 -1.91 8.93
CA GLY A 96 1.86 -3.18 9.40
C GLY A 96 0.32 -3.16 9.47
N ILE A 97 -0.30 -3.29 8.30
CA ILE A 97 -1.75 -3.49 8.19
C ILE A 97 -2.10 -4.82 8.84
N ALA A 98 -3.00 -4.74 9.83
CA ALA A 98 -3.42 -5.83 10.68
C ALA A 98 -4.67 -6.52 10.18
N ASN A 99 -5.56 -5.72 9.63
CA ASN A 99 -6.86 -6.15 9.19
C ASN A 99 -7.36 -5.21 8.10
N ILE A 100 -8.20 -5.74 7.21
CA ILE A 100 -8.90 -4.97 6.19
C ILE A 100 -10.39 -5.29 6.32
N MET A 101 -11.17 -4.26 6.48
CA MET A 101 -12.62 -4.33 6.41
C MET A 101 -13.07 -3.59 5.15
N THR A 102 -13.88 -4.24 4.33
CA THR A 102 -14.38 -3.65 3.08
C THR A 102 -15.90 -3.69 3.04
N GLU A 103 -16.49 -2.80 2.27
CA GLU A 103 -17.87 -2.94 1.85
C GLU A 103 -18.08 -4.26 1.10
N PRO A 104 -19.25 -4.88 1.21
CA PRO A 104 -19.50 -6.21 0.62
C PRO A 104 -19.60 -6.16 -0.91
N VAL A 105 -19.37 -7.31 -1.54
CA VAL A 105 -19.67 -7.52 -2.95
C VAL A 105 -21.14 -7.17 -3.21
N GLY A 106 -21.38 -6.43 -4.29
CA GLY A 106 -22.70 -5.93 -4.67
C GLY A 106 -22.98 -4.49 -4.24
N LYS A 107 -22.21 -3.92 -3.32
CA LYS A 107 -22.32 -2.52 -2.92
C LYS A 107 -21.95 -1.59 -4.07
N GLU A 108 -22.77 -0.58 -4.32
CA GLU A 108 -22.43 0.54 -5.18
C GLU A 108 -21.69 1.61 -4.39
N ILE A 109 -20.64 2.13 -4.98
CA ILE A 109 -19.80 3.19 -4.41
C ILE A 109 -19.56 4.29 -5.43
N ALA A 110 -19.43 5.51 -4.96
CA ALA A 110 -19.02 6.64 -5.77
C ALA A 110 -17.50 6.83 -5.73
N LYS A 111 -16.97 7.54 -6.73
CA LYS A 111 -15.58 7.99 -6.70
C LYS A 111 -15.29 8.81 -5.44
N MET A 112 -14.16 8.55 -4.81
CA MET A 112 -13.72 9.15 -3.55
C MET A 112 -14.63 8.86 -2.35
N GLU A 113 -15.58 7.92 -2.46
CA GLU A 113 -16.31 7.35 -1.34
C GLU A 113 -15.47 6.31 -0.63
N PRO A 114 -15.48 6.22 0.71
CA PRO A 114 -14.81 5.15 1.43
C PRO A 114 -15.40 3.78 1.06
N PHE A 115 -14.58 2.83 0.66
CA PHE A 115 -15.00 1.45 0.38
C PHE A 115 -14.55 0.46 1.43
N GLY A 116 -13.81 0.94 2.42
CA GLY A 116 -13.30 0.09 3.48
C GLY A 116 -12.36 0.83 4.40
N VAL A 117 -11.81 0.10 5.35
CA VAL A 117 -10.90 0.58 6.38
C VAL A 117 -9.71 -0.36 6.49
N ALA A 118 -8.51 0.18 6.48
CA ALA A 118 -7.30 -0.53 6.86
C ALA A 118 -7.01 -0.28 8.34
N GLU A 119 -6.90 -1.35 9.11
CA GLU A 119 -6.55 -1.30 10.51
C GLU A 119 -5.08 -1.67 10.72
N THR A 120 -4.37 -0.81 11.43
CA THR A 120 -3.03 -1.07 11.93
C THR A 120 -3.09 -1.29 13.44
N TRP A 121 -1.97 -1.60 14.06
CA TRP A 121 -1.93 -1.72 15.52
C TRP A 121 -2.22 -0.39 16.28
N MET A 122 -2.12 0.78 15.61
CA MET A 122 -2.35 2.10 16.24
C MET A 122 -3.56 2.84 15.71
N PHE A 123 -3.87 2.72 14.42
CA PHE A 123 -4.82 3.58 13.74
C PHE A 123 -5.69 2.81 12.75
N MET A 124 -6.81 3.40 12.41
CA MET A 124 -7.70 3.00 11.32
C MET A 124 -7.65 4.07 10.22
N PHE A 125 -7.62 3.64 8.97
CA PHE A 125 -7.54 4.52 7.80
C PHE A 125 -8.60 4.15 6.78
N ASP A 126 -9.36 5.15 6.34
CA ASP A 126 -10.33 4.97 5.27
C ASP A 126 -9.64 4.70 3.93
N LEU A 127 -10.18 3.76 3.18
CA LEU A 127 -9.77 3.40 1.84
C LEU A 127 -10.76 3.98 0.83
N TYR A 128 -10.30 4.88 -0.02
CA TYR A 128 -11.14 5.66 -0.94
C TYR A 128 -11.17 5.07 -2.34
N SER A 129 -12.37 4.99 -2.92
CA SER A 129 -12.56 4.47 -4.27
C SER A 129 -11.98 5.41 -5.34
N PRO A 130 -11.18 4.91 -6.27
CA PRO A 130 -10.67 5.72 -7.39
C PRO A 130 -11.74 6.01 -8.45
N VAL A 131 -12.77 5.18 -8.55
CA VAL A 131 -13.84 5.29 -9.56
C VAL A 131 -15.19 4.93 -8.98
N SER A 132 -16.26 5.33 -9.65
CA SER A 132 -17.63 4.96 -9.32
C SER A 132 -18.01 3.63 -9.95
N GLY A 133 -18.74 2.79 -9.22
CA GLY A 133 -19.20 1.50 -9.73
C GLY A 133 -19.70 0.57 -8.63
N LYS A 134 -19.79 -0.71 -8.98
CA LYS A 134 -20.25 -1.77 -8.10
C LYS A 134 -19.09 -2.67 -7.72
N ILE A 135 -18.88 -2.93 -6.45
CA ILE A 135 -17.89 -3.92 -5.99
C ILE A 135 -18.31 -5.30 -6.49
N VAL A 136 -17.46 -5.94 -7.27
CA VAL A 136 -17.72 -7.27 -7.85
C VAL A 136 -16.85 -8.37 -7.27
N LYS A 137 -15.69 -7.97 -6.70
CA LYS A 137 -14.81 -8.89 -5.97
C LYS A 137 -14.17 -8.19 -4.78
N VAL A 138 -13.91 -8.96 -3.74
CA VAL A 138 -13.06 -8.63 -2.60
C VAL A 138 -11.94 -9.66 -2.54
N ASN A 139 -10.74 -9.24 -2.21
CA ASN A 139 -9.62 -10.17 -2.04
C ASN A 139 -9.74 -10.91 -0.71
N GLU A 140 -10.36 -12.08 -0.76
CA GLU A 140 -10.61 -12.91 0.43
C GLU A 140 -9.32 -13.37 1.13
N GLN A 141 -8.18 -13.41 0.42
CA GLN A 141 -6.90 -13.78 1.02
C GLN A 141 -6.46 -12.80 2.13
N LEU A 142 -6.89 -11.54 2.04
CA LEU A 142 -6.53 -10.51 3.01
C LEU A 142 -7.14 -10.73 4.39
N LYS A 143 -8.17 -11.56 4.51
CA LYS A 143 -8.76 -11.96 5.82
C LYS A 143 -7.73 -12.70 6.68
N ASP A 144 -6.98 -13.60 6.05
CA ASP A 144 -5.98 -14.42 6.73
C ASP A 144 -4.56 -13.86 6.58
N LYS A 145 -4.32 -13.09 5.52
CA LYS A 145 -3.00 -12.60 5.11
C LYS A 145 -3.01 -11.10 4.81
N PRO A 146 -3.42 -10.23 5.76
CA PRO A 146 -3.47 -8.78 5.53
C PRO A 146 -2.08 -8.19 5.24
N TYR A 147 -1.01 -8.86 5.66
CA TYR A 147 0.37 -8.48 5.38
C TYR A 147 0.74 -8.45 3.88
N LEU A 148 -0.03 -9.12 3.01
CA LEU A 148 0.16 -9.07 1.55
C LEU A 148 0.09 -7.64 1.01
N ILE A 149 -0.69 -6.76 1.66
CA ILE A 149 -0.73 -5.35 1.28
C ILE A 149 0.61 -4.66 1.51
N ASN A 150 1.38 -5.10 2.52
CA ASN A 150 2.70 -4.55 2.81
C ASN A 150 3.80 -5.19 1.96
N GLU A 151 3.68 -6.48 1.63
CA GLU A 151 4.70 -7.23 0.91
C GLU A 151 4.60 -7.05 -0.60
N ASP A 152 3.38 -7.06 -1.13
CA ASP A 152 3.11 -6.95 -2.56
C ASP A 152 1.87 -6.07 -2.83
N PRO A 153 1.96 -4.75 -2.58
CA PRO A 153 0.82 -3.83 -2.66
C PRO A 153 0.20 -3.74 -4.05
N TYR A 154 0.94 -4.08 -5.11
CA TYR A 154 0.49 -3.96 -6.50
C TYR A 154 0.17 -5.31 -7.17
N GLY A 155 0.47 -6.42 -6.52
CA GLY A 155 0.14 -7.75 -6.95
C GLY A 155 -0.88 -8.38 -6.02
N GLU A 156 -0.46 -9.29 -5.12
CA GLU A 156 -1.36 -10.06 -4.24
C GLU A 156 -2.08 -9.20 -3.19
N GLY A 157 -1.55 -8.01 -2.89
CA GLY A 157 -2.15 -7.04 -1.95
C GLY A 157 -3.28 -6.18 -2.52
N TRP A 158 -3.84 -6.51 -3.69
CA TRP A 158 -5.05 -5.84 -4.18
C TRP A 158 -6.22 -6.06 -3.21
N ILE A 159 -7.17 -5.11 -3.13
CA ILE A 159 -8.23 -5.14 -2.10
C ILE A 159 -9.60 -5.46 -2.69
N ILE A 160 -10.03 -4.70 -3.70
CA ILE A 160 -11.34 -4.89 -4.35
C ILE A 160 -11.23 -4.80 -5.87
N GLU A 161 -12.23 -5.34 -6.58
CA GLU A 161 -12.49 -5.03 -7.99
C GLU A 161 -13.86 -4.37 -8.13
N ILE A 162 -13.91 -3.30 -8.90
CA ILE A 162 -15.08 -2.48 -9.16
C ILE A 162 -15.48 -2.65 -10.61
N LYS A 163 -16.75 -2.97 -10.87
CA LYS A 163 -17.34 -2.90 -12.20
C LYS A 163 -17.89 -1.49 -12.43
N PRO A 164 -17.34 -0.71 -13.37
CA PRO A 164 -17.82 0.64 -13.66
C PRO A 164 -19.28 0.65 -14.10
N LYS A 165 -20.01 1.73 -13.82
CA LYS A 165 -21.41 1.88 -14.25
C LYS A 165 -21.53 2.00 -15.78
N ASN A 166 -20.66 2.77 -16.39
CA ASN A 166 -20.58 2.94 -17.84
C ASN A 166 -19.18 3.44 -18.26
N SER A 167 -18.87 3.31 -19.55
CA SER A 167 -17.55 3.63 -20.08
C SER A 167 -17.26 5.14 -20.12
N LEU A 168 -18.26 5.99 -20.34
CA LEU A 168 -18.06 7.45 -20.43
C LEU A 168 -17.65 8.02 -19.08
N THR A 169 -18.43 7.71 -18.04
CA THR A 169 -18.10 8.12 -16.65
C THR A 169 -16.74 7.59 -16.22
N LEU A 170 -16.43 6.32 -16.55
CA LEU A 170 -15.13 5.73 -16.23
C LEU A 170 -13.99 6.50 -16.89
N GLU A 171 -14.11 6.84 -18.16
CA GLU A 171 -13.07 7.58 -18.89
C GLU A 171 -12.78 8.95 -18.27
N GLU A 172 -13.83 9.68 -17.88
CA GLU A 172 -13.70 10.97 -17.20
C GLU A 172 -13.05 10.82 -15.81
N GLU A 173 -13.47 9.80 -15.05
CA GLU A 173 -12.92 9.54 -13.73
C GLU A 173 -11.45 9.13 -13.79
N LEU A 174 -11.07 8.25 -14.73
CA LEU A 174 -9.67 7.85 -14.93
C LEU A 174 -8.78 9.02 -15.34
N LYS A 175 -9.26 9.91 -16.23
CA LYS A 175 -8.52 11.14 -16.63
C LYS A 175 -8.23 12.08 -15.46
N SER A 176 -9.01 12.01 -14.39
CA SER A 176 -8.85 12.85 -13.21
C SER A 176 -7.95 12.21 -12.14
N LEU A 177 -7.51 10.96 -12.32
CA LEU A 177 -6.52 10.31 -11.48
C LEU A 177 -5.11 10.76 -11.85
N LEU A 178 -4.20 10.62 -10.92
CA LEU A 178 -2.79 10.95 -11.12
C LEU A 178 -2.08 9.82 -11.86
N SER A 179 -1.30 10.16 -12.86
CA SER A 179 -0.30 9.24 -13.42
C SER A 179 0.78 8.94 -12.38
N SER A 180 1.59 7.91 -12.60
CA SER A 180 2.72 7.57 -11.72
C SER A 180 3.66 8.74 -11.48
N ARG A 181 3.96 9.53 -12.53
CA ARG A 181 4.81 10.73 -12.45
C ARG A 181 4.17 11.84 -11.60
N GLU A 182 2.87 12.08 -11.76
CA GLU A 182 2.14 13.09 -11.00
C GLU A 182 2.00 12.68 -9.55
N TYR A 183 1.72 11.38 -9.32
CA TYR A 183 1.64 10.82 -7.98
C TYR A 183 2.98 10.92 -7.25
N ASN A 184 4.09 10.60 -7.91
CA ASN A 184 5.42 10.76 -7.35
C ASN A 184 5.70 12.22 -6.92
N LYS A 185 5.39 13.19 -7.78
CA LYS A 185 5.48 14.62 -7.43
C LYS A 185 4.58 15.00 -6.26
N TRP A 186 3.38 14.40 -6.21
CA TRP A 186 2.44 14.62 -5.11
C TRP A 186 3.00 14.14 -3.77
N VAL A 187 3.53 12.93 -3.74
CA VAL A 187 4.16 12.33 -2.55
C VAL A 187 5.36 13.16 -2.11
N SER A 188 6.25 13.54 -3.02
CA SER A 188 7.41 14.39 -2.74
C SER A 188 7.03 15.70 -2.06
N LYS A 189 5.95 16.33 -2.53
CA LYS A 189 5.44 17.57 -1.93
C LYS A 189 4.86 17.37 -0.53
N LEU A 190 4.21 16.22 -0.28
CA LEU A 190 3.73 15.87 1.06
C LEU A 190 4.88 15.71 2.04
N GLU A 191 5.91 14.97 1.65
CA GLU A 191 7.09 14.74 2.49
C GLU A 191 7.87 16.03 2.78
N GLY A 192 7.94 16.96 1.82
CA GLY A 192 8.53 18.28 2.04
C GLY A 192 7.80 19.10 3.11
N ARG A 193 6.46 19.07 3.11
CA ARG A 193 5.64 19.78 4.10
C ARG A 193 5.69 19.18 5.51
N LEU A 194 5.97 17.90 5.64
CA LEU A 194 6.11 17.24 6.94
C LEU A 194 7.46 17.50 7.62
N ARG A 195 8.38 18.19 6.91
CA ARG A 195 9.72 18.52 7.39
C ARG A 195 9.87 19.99 7.80
N GLU A 196 8.91 20.84 7.47
CA GLU A 196 8.78 22.22 7.94
C GLU A 196 7.99 22.29 9.26
#